data_09bd4b3cab3a2cad674cc3eb595b8f24
#
_entry.id   09bd4b3cab3a2cad674cc3eb595b8f24
#
_cell.length_a   1.000
_cell.length_b   1.000
_cell.length_c   1.000
_cell.angle_alpha   90.00
_cell.angle_beta   90.00
_cell.angle_gamma   90.00
#
_symmetry.space_group_name_H-M   'P 1'
#
loop_
_entity.id
_entity.type
_entity.pdbx_description
1 polymer ?
#
loop_
_entity_poly.entity_id
_entity_poly.type
_entity_poly.pdbx_seq_one_letter_code
_entity_poly.pdbx_strand_id
1 'polypeptide(L)'
;ACANNDDQDQMNENSTRPKIALIMKSLANEFFVTMEEGATAHQLANTDKYVLLTNGIKNETDLAQQVRLIDQMISVGVDAIVIAPADSKAIVPALARVKDAGIAIVNIDNRLDREILSQYNLKVPFVGPDNFLGAELVGNYLSQNLNENAKVAILEGVQTAYNSQQRTAGFRQSMETNGFNIVTQQSADWDQTKAVSITSAILVQYPDIGALLCANDSMALGAVAAVRQAGMSDQVKIVGFDNISAAKQLVANGDLTATADQHGEMLAVYGIEYALELIASERELPDKATPVD
;
A
#
# COMPACT_ATOMS: atom_id res chain seq x y z
N ALA A 1 13.40 15.10 55.67
CA ALA A 1 12.50 15.34 54.55
C ALA A 1 13.35 15.33 53.27
N CYS A 2 13.57 14.15 52.73
CA CYS A 2 14.09 13.99 51.36
C CYS A 2 12.88 13.52 50.52
N ALA A 3 12.38 14.39 49.67
CA ALA A 3 11.31 14.05 48.74
C ALA A 3 11.91 14.01 47.32
N ASN A 4 11.82 12.84 46.80
CA ASN A 4 11.64 12.43 45.40
C ASN A 4 12.16 13.36 44.28
N ASN A 5 13.42 13.14 43.88
CA ASN A 5 13.93 13.57 42.56
C ASN A 5 13.60 12.57 41.43
N ASP A 6 13.19 11.35 41.76
CA ASP A 6 12.99 10.29 40.75
C ASP A 6 11.74 10.52 39.86
N ASP A 7 10.70 11.19 40.37
CA ASP A 7 9.49 11.46 39.56
C ASP A 7 9.65 12.61 38.54
N GLN A 8 10.63 13.51 38.77
CA GLN A 8 10.92 14.60 37.82
C GLN A 8 11.79 14.13 36.64
N ASP A 9 12.66 13.15 36.86
CA ASP A 9 13.49 12.59 35.79
C ASP A 9 12.69 11.74 34.82
N GLN A 10 11.69 10.97 35.30
CA GLN A 10 10.81 10.19 34.38
C GLN A 10 9.87 11.07 33.53
N MET A 11 9.44 12.24 34.05
CA MET A 11 8.66 13.20 33.25
C MET A 11 9.51 13.94 32.20
N ASN A 12 10.79 14.10 32.45
CA ASN A 12 11.70 14.80 31.55
C ASN A 12 12.22 13.91 30.41
N GLU A 13 12.38 12.58 30.63
CA GLU A 13 12.76 11.64 29.57
C GLU A 13 11.66 11.45 28.53
N ASN A 14 10.37 11.54 28.90
CA ASN A 14 9.25 11.42 27.96
C ASN A 14 9.04 12.65 27.06
N SER A 15 9.66 13.80 27.38
CA SER A 15 9.53 15.04 26.59
C SER A 15 10.59 15.18 25.48
N THR A 16 11.56 14.28 25.39
CA THR A 16 12.71 14.37 24.46
C THR A 16 12.63 13.43 23.27
N ARG A 17 11.77 12.39 23.33
CA ARG A 17 11.64 11.41 22.24
C ARG A 17 10.70 11.93 21.16
N PRO A 18 11.11 11.90 19.86
CA PRO A 18 10.23 12.30 18.78
C PRO A 18 9.00 11.43 18.71
N LYS A 19 7.85 12.04 18.41
CA LYS A 19 6.57 11.39 18.14
C LYS A 19 6.41 11.24 16.65
N ILE A 20 6.25 10.00 16.17
CA ILE A 20 6.02 9.69 14.76
C ILE A 20 4.61 9.17 14.61
N ALA A 21 3.83 9.80 13.74
CA ALA A 21 2.51 9.31 13.35
C ALA A 21 2.64 8.46 12.08
N LEU A 22 2.16 7.21 12.12
CA LEU A 22 1.96 6.36 10.97
C LEU A 22 0.49 6.44 10.56
N ILE A 23 0.22 7.01 9.39
CA ILE A 23 -1.13 7.12 8.82
C ILE A 23 -1.24 6.19 7.63
N MET A 24 -2.02 5.12 7.80
CA MET A 24 -2.23 4.07 6.81
C MET A 24 -3.56 4.24 6.06
N LYS A 25 -3.77 3.42 5.04
CA LYS A 25 -5.06 3.25 4.39
C LYS A 25 -5.95 2.29 5.20
N SER A 26 -6.74 1.45 4.53
CA SER A 26 -7.76 0.65 5.19
C SER A 26 -7.19 -0.45 6.10
N LEU A 27 -7.47 -0.37 7.39
CA LEU A 27 -7.17 -1.44 8.35
C LEU A 27 -8.09 -2.67 8.19
N ALA A 28 -9.08 -2.64 7.29
CA ALA A 28 -9.81 -3.83 6.86
C ALA A 28 -9.03 -4.66 5.82
N ASN A 29 -7.94 -4.11 5.27
CA ASN A 29 -7.03 -4.80 4.36
C ASN A 29 -5.86 -5.37 5.17
N GLU A 30 -5.68 -6.68 5.12
CA GLU A 30 -4.63 -7.42 5.84
C GLU A 30 -3.22 -6.85 5.60
N PHE A 31 -2.95 -6.31 4.40
CA PHE A 31 -1.69 -5.67 4.07
C PHE A 31 -1.32 -4.54 5.05
N PHE A 32 -2.29 -3.68 5.42
CA PHE A 32 -2.04 -2.59 6.37
C PHE A 32 -2.02 -3.06 7.83
N VAL A 33 -2.70 -4.14 8.16
CA VAL A 33 -2.56 -4.79 9.48
C VAL A 33 -1.12 -5.31 9.66
N THR A 34 -0.60 -6.02 8.66
CA THR A 34 0.79 -6.49 8.67
C THR A 34 1.80 -5.35 8.75
N MET A 35 1.53 -4.24 8.06
CA MET A 35 2.35 -3.02 8.11
C MET A 35 2.35 -2.41 9.52
N GLU A 36 1.19 -2.32 10.18
CA GLU A 36 1.06 -1.84 11.55
C GLU A 36 1.79 -2.73 12.56
N GLU A 37 1.68 -4.05 12.40
CA GLU A 37 2.39 -5.04 13.23
C GLU A 37 3.91 -4.87 13.13
N GLY A 38 4.45 -4.70 11.91
CA GLY A 38 5.87 -4.46 11.68
C GLY A 38 6.34 -3.15 12.34
N ALA A 39 5.60 -2.07 12.17
CA ALA A 39 5.90 -0.77 12.79
C ALA A 39 5.87 -0.84 14.32
N THR A 40 4.87 -1.53 14.88
CA THR A 40 4.71 -1.71 16.34
C THR A 40 5.86 -2.55 16.91
N ALA A 41 6.21 -3.65 16.25
CA ALA A 41 7.36 -4.48 16.66
C ALA A 41 8.67 -3.67 16.64
N HIS A 42 8.88 -2.85 15.60
CA HIS A 42 10.06 -1.97 15.52
C HIS A 42 10.08 -0.94 16.66
N GLN A 43 8.93 -0.32 16.97
CA GLN A 43 8.83 0.64 18.08
C GLN A 43 9.11 -0.04 19.43
N LEU A 44 8.57 -1.24 19.69
CA LEU A 44 8.82 -2.00 20.91
C LEU A 44 10.31 -2.34 21.12
N ALA A 45 11.04 -2.57 20.03
CA ALA A 45 12.49 -2.78 20.06
C ALA A 45 13.30 -1.49 20.20
N ASN A 46 12.67 -0.31 20.07
CA ASN A 46 13.31 1.01 20.06
C ASN A 46 12.54 2.03 20.92
N THR A 47 12.03 1.60 22.08
CA THR A 47 11.19 2.42 22.96
C THR A 47 11.91 3.65 23.51
N ASP A 48 13.22 3.62 23.57
CA ASP A 48 14.09 4.74 23.97
C ASP A 48 14.29 5.80 22.88
N LYS A 49 14.03 5.46 21.60
CA LYS A 49 14.32 6.32 20.46
C LYS A 49 13.16 7.19 20.02
N TYR A 50 11.93 6.69 20.04
CA TYR A 50 10.74 7.41 19.58
C TYR A 50 9.43 6.86 20.15
N VAL A 51 8.34 7.60 19.96
CA VAL A 51 6.97 7.20 20.27
C VAL A 51 6.21 7.05 18.96
N LEU A 52 5.50 5.93 18.76
CA LEU A 52 4.70 5.66 17.58
C LEU A 52 3.21 5.88 17.87
N LEU A 53 2.53 6.58 16.96
CA LEU A 53 1.09 6.75 16.92
C LEU A 53 0.58 6.16 15.60
N THR A 54 -0.15 5.04 15.65
CA THR A 54 -0.70 4.39 14.46
C THR A 54 -2.15 4.77 14.23
N ASN A 55 -2.49 5.02 12.99
CA ASN A 55 -3.85 5.33 12.55
C ASN A 55 -4.10 4.81 11.14
N GLY A 56 -5.37 4.49 10.87
CA GLY A 56 -5.81 4.09 9.53
C GLY A 56 -7.26 4.49 9.27
N ILE A 57 -7.69 4.36 8.03
CA ILE A 57 -9.04 4.66 7.58
C ILE A 57 -9.86 3.38 7.44
N LYS A 58 -11.20 3.51 7.36
CA LYS A 58 -12.10 2.35 7.33
C LYS A 58 -12.10 1.61 6.00
N ASN A 59 -11.93 2.34 4.90
CA ASN A 59 -11.87 1.79 3.54
C ASN A 59 -10.87 2.57 2.69
N GLU A 60 -10.48 1.99 1.56
CA GLU A 60 -9.40 2.50 0.72
C GLU A 60 -9.67 3.88 0.09
N THR A 61 -10.92 4.37 0.10
CA THR A 61 -11.35 5.60 -0.57
C THR A 61 -11.76 6.71 0.39
N ASP A 62 -11.69 6.51 1.71
CA ASP A 62 -12.09 7.53 2.70
C ASP A 62 -11.02 8.60 2.92
N LEU A 63 -10.79 9.37 1.86
CA LEU A 63 -9.85 10.51 1.87
C LEU A 63 -10.21 11.53 2.97
N ALA A 64 -11.50 11.79 3.19
CA ALA A 64 -11.94 12.76 4.19
C ALA A 64 -11.53 12.32 5.60
N GLN A 65 -11.60 11.03 5.91
CA GLN A 65 -11.11 10.51 7.18
C GLN A 65 -9.60 10.65 7.29
N GLN A 66 -8.85 10.38 6.21
CA GLN A 66 -7.39 10.51 6.22
C GLN A 66 -6.95 11.97 6.44
N VAL A 67 -7.63 12.94 5.82
CA VAL A 67 -7.40 14.38 6.07
C VAL A 67 -7.64 14.73 7.54
N ARG A 68 -8.74 14.24 8.15
CA ARG A 68 -8.99 14.47 9.59
C ARG A 68 -7.90 13.88 10.49
N LEU A 69 -7.37 12.71 10.16
CA LEU A 69 -6.25 12.11 10.89
C LEU A 69 -4.99 12.97 10.80
N ILE A 70 -4.69 13.52 9.63
CA ILE A 70 -3.57 14.47 9.45
C ILE A 70 -3.76 15.69 10.37
N ASP A 71 -4.93 16.34 10.33
CA ASP A 71 -5.21 17.51 11.16
C ASP A 71 -5.15 17.20 12.66
N GLN A 72 -5.58 15.99 13.06
CA GLN A 72 -5.44 15.50 14.43
C GLN A 72 -3.96 15.37 14.83
N MET A 73 -3.11 14.80 13.97
CA MET A 73 -1.68 14.64 14.28
C MET A 73 -0.95 15.98 14.34
N ILE A 74 -1.34 16.96 13.51
CA ILE A 74 -0.86 18.35 13.66
C ILE A 74 -1.23 18.88 15.05
N SER A 75 -2.47 18.68 15.49
CA SER A 75 -2.95 19.16 16.79
C SER A 75 -2.28 18.47 17.97
N VAL A 76 -1.92 17.20 17.84
CA VAL A 76 -1.15 16.42 18.83
C VAL A 76 0.30 16.92 18.94
N GLY A 77 0.81 17.60 17.90
CA GLY A 77 2.18 18.07 17.83
C GLY A 77 3.16 16.92 17.69
N VAL A 78 2.98 16.10 16.64
CA VAL A 78 3.95 15.07 16.26
C VAL A 78 5.16 15.71 15.57
N ASP A 79 6.30 15.02 15.58
CA ASP A 79 7.53 15.51 14.94
C ASP A 79 7.62 15.06 13.49
N ALA A 80 7.00 13.94 13.16
CA ALA A 80 6.89 13.46 11.78
C ALA A 80 5.58 12.73 11.50
N ILE A 81 5.17 12.76 10.23
CA ILE A 81 4.08 11.93 9.68
C ILE A 81 4.67 11.02 8.60
N VAL A 82 4.51 9.71 8.79
CA VAL A 82 4.76 8.68 7.78
C VAL A 82 3.40 8.28 7.21
N ILE A 83 3.16 8.50 5.92
CA ILE A 83 1.83 8.35 5.33
C ILE A 83 1.80 7.46 4.10
N ALA A 84 0.86 6.49 4.09
CA ALA A 84 0.41 5.77 2.92
C ALA A 84 -0.87 6.45 2.39
N PRO A 85 -0.80 7.33 1.38
CA PRO A 85 -1.93 8.16 0.98
C PRO A 85 -3.01 7.36 0.23
N ALA A 86 -4.28 7.61 0.55
CA ALA A 86 -5.43 7.04 -0.16
C ALA A 86 -5.55 7.57 -1.59
N ASP A 87 -5.12 8.81 -1.80
CA ASP A 87 -5.11 9.48 -3.12
C ASP A 87 -3.77 10.19 -3.33
N SER A 88 -3.20 10.04 -4.53
CA SER A 88 -1.88 10.59 -4.84
C SER A 88 -1.85 12.12 -5.00
N LYS A 89 -3.00 12.76 -5.22
CA LYS A 89 -3.13 14.20 -5.52
C LYS A 89 -3.93 14.95 -4.45
N ALA A 90 -5.13 14.46 -4.16
CA ALA A 90 -6.10 15.18 -3.33
C ALA A 90 -5.70 15.31 -1.85
N ILE A 91 -4.75 14.50 -1.36
CA ILE A 91 -4.22 14.59 0.02
C ILE A 91 -3.17 15.71 0.17
N VAL A 92 -2.53 16.17 -0.91
CA VAL A 92 -1.39 17.09 -0.87
C VAL A 92 -1.69 18.42 -0.16
N PRO A 93 -2.87 19.05 -0.33
CA PRO A 93 -3.21 20.27 0.43
C PRO A 93 -3.19 20.07 1.96
N ALA A 94 -3.56 18.89 2.45
CA ALA A 94 -3.46 18.57 3.87
C ALA A 94 -2.00 18.44 4.32
N LEU A 95 -1.15 17.86 3.48
CA LEU A 95 0.29 17.74 3.76
C LEU A 95 1.01 19.10 3.73
N ALA A 96 0.51 20.07 2.96
CA ALA A 96 1.02 21.43 3.02
C ALA A 96 0.87 22.03 4.43
N ARG A 97 -0.28 21.79 5.10
CA ARG A 97 -0.47 22.23 6.51
C ARG A 97 0.47 21.53 7.48
N VAL A 98 0.83 20.27 7.23
CA VAL A 98 1.83 19.52 8.02
C VAL A 98 3.18 20.22 7.94
N LYS A 99 3.61 20.57 6.73
CA LYS A 99 4.86 21.33 6.50
C LYS A 99 4.83 22.69 7.19
N ASP A 100 3.72 23.44 7.06
CA ASP A 100 3.57 24.75 7.67
C ASP A 100 3.62 24.69 9.22
N ALA A 101 3.25 23.54 9.79
CA ALA A 101 3.40 23.26 11.22
C ALA A 101 4.83 22.81 11.61
N GLY A 102 5.77 22.76 10.67
CA GLY A 102 7.15 22.34 10.93
C GLY A 102 7.34 20.84 11.15
N ILE A 103 6.38 20.00 10.74
CA ILE A 103 6.37 18.55 10.92
C ILE A 103 6.99 17.89 9.69
N ALA A 104 7.92 16.96 9.89
CA ALA A 104 8.53 16.18 8.82
C ALA A 104 7.51 15.23 8.15
N ILE A 105 7.66 14.98 6.86
CA ILE A 105 6.76 14.12 6.09
C ILE A 105 7.56 13.08 5.34
N VAL A 106 7.18 11.80 5.47
CA VAL A 106 7.68 10.70 4.63
C VAL A 106 6.47 10.02 3.97
N ASN A 107 6.51 9.90 2.66
CA ASN A 107 5.49 9.20 1.89
C ASN A 107 5.89 7.74 1.71
N ILE A 108 4.99 6.81 2.01
CA ILE A 108 5.20 5.38 1.81
C ILE A 108 4.09 4.77 0.94
N ASP A 109 4.30 3.53 0.45
CA ASP A 109 3.33 2.68 -0.27
C ASP A 109 2.81 3.28 -1.59
N ASN A 110 1.95 4.27 -1.52
CA ASN A 110 1.36 4.95 -2.67
C ASN A 110 2.01 6.32 -2.87
N ARG A 111 2.69 6.51 -3.99
CA ARG A 111 3.46 7.72 -4.27
C ARG A 111 2.55 8.93 -4.49
N LEU A 112 2.89 10.03 -3.84
CA LEU A 112 2.29 11.34 -4.09
C LEU A 112 2.68 11.88 -5.48
N ASP A 113 1.76 12.58 -6.12
CA ASP A 113 1.97 13.17 -7.42
C ASP A 113 3.01 14.30 -7.35
N ARG A 114 4.10 14.15 -8.13
CA ARG A 114 5.23 15.09 -8.10
C ARG A 114 4.87 16.49 -8.60
N GLU A 115 3.97 16.57 -9.56
CA GLU A 115 3.52 17.86 -10.12
C GLU A 115 2.70 18.62 -9.07
N ILE A 116 1.77 17.95 -8.39
CA ILE A 116 0.97 18.56 -7.33
C ILE A 116 1.86 18.92 -6.13
N LEU A 117 2.79 18.06 -5.71
CA LEU A 117 3.78 18.42 -4.68
C LEU A 117 4.54 19.70 -5.03
N SER A 118 4.97 19.83 -6.30
CA SER A 118 5.68 21.03 -6.77
C SER A 118 4.82 22.30 -6.70
N GLN A 119 3.52 22.22 -7.01
CA GLN A 119 2.58 23.33 -6.91
C GLN A 119 2.45 23.86 -5.47
N TYR A 120 2.61 22.99 -4.48
CA TYR A 120 2.59 23.33 -3.05
C TYR A 120 3.98 23.57 -2.46
N ASN A 121 5.04 23.60 -3.29
CA ASN A 121 6.43 23.71 -2.84
C ASN A 121 6.80 22.65 -1.79
N LEU A 122 6.25 21.45 -1.92
CA LEU A 122 6.52 20.33 -1.04
C LEU A 122 7.60 19.43 -1.64
N LYS A 123 8.59 19.09 -0.80
CA LYS A 123 9.58 18.05 -1.08
C LYS A 123 9.38 16.95 -0.06
N VAL A 124 8.77 15.86 -0.49
CA VAL A 124 8.43 14.72 0.36
C VAL A 124 9.15 13.50 -0.20
N PRO A 125 10.09 12.90 0.55
CA PRO A 125 10.74 11.68 0.13
C PRO A 125 9.74 10.54 0.07
N PHE A 126 9.89 9.67 -0.93
CA PHE A 126 9.09 8.47 -1.08
C PHE A 126 9.91 7.22 -0.72
N VAL A 127 9.32 6.34 0.07
CA VAL A 127 9.86 5.02 0.40
C VAL A 127 8.84 3.97 -0.05
N GLY A 128 9.19 3.16 -1.03
CA GLY A 128 8.26 2.16 -1.56
C GLY A 128 8.85 1.31 -2.68
N PRO A 129 8.11 0.26 -3.09
CA PRO A 129 8.52 -0.68 -4.12
C PRO A 129 8.40 -0.08 -5.52
N ASP A 130 9.08 -0.70 -6.48
CA ASP A 130 8.80 -0.53 -7.90
C ASP A 130 7.55 -1.33 -8.26
N ASN A 131 6.39 -0.67 -8.22
CA ASN A 131 5.10 -1.28 -8.50
C ASN A 131 4.96 -1.77 -9.95
N PHE A 132 5.58 -1.06 -10.90
CA PHE A 132 5.58 -1.48 -12.30
C PHE A 132 6.35 -2.79 -12.47
N LEU A 133 7.57 -2.84 -11.95
CA LEU A 133 8.43 -4.02 -12.05
C LEU A 133 7.80 -5.23 -11.35
N GLY A 134 7.27 -5.07 -10.12
CA GLY A 134 6.61 -6.17 -9.41
C GLY A 134 5.42 -6.74 -10.17
N ALA A 135 4.58 -5.88 -10.76
CA ALA A 135 3.45 -6.32 -11.57
C ALA A 135 3.89 -6.99 -12.89
N GLU A 136 4.94 -6.46 -13.54
CA GLU A 136 5.52 -7.07 -14.74
C GLU A 136 6.08 -8.46 -14.45
N LEU A 137 6.80 -8.64 -13.34
CA LEU A 137 7.35 -9.94 -12.91
C LEU A 137 6.24 -10.98 -12.69
N VAL A 138 5.21 -10.64 -11.93
CA VAL A 138 4.08 -11.52 -11.67
C VAL A 138 3.30 -11.83 -12.96
N GLY A 139 3.10 -10.84 -13.82
CA GLY A 139 2.47 -11.04 -15.13
C GLY A 139 3.29 -11.95 -16.03
N ASN A 140 4.61 -11.80 -16.07
CA ASN A 140 5.51 -12.67 -16.83
C ASN A 140 5.48 -14.11 -16.29
N TYR A 141 5.40 -14.29 -14.97
CA TYR A 141 5.22 -15.61 -14.39
C TYR A 141 3.87 -16.23 -14.79
N LEU A 142 2.79 -15.45 -14.75
CA LEU A 142 1.47 -15.89 -15.20
C LEU A 142 1.49 -16.34 -16.66
N SER A 143 2.14 -15.57 -17.54
CA SER A 143 2.18 -15.85 -18.98
C SER A 143 2.73 -17.24 -19.32
N GLN A 144 3.67 -17.75 -18.50
CA GLN A 144 4.23 -19.10 -18.65
C GLN A 144 3.23 -20.21 -18.27
N ASN A 145 2.15 -19.87 -17.62
CA ASN A 145 1.11 -20.78 -17.12
C ASN A 145 -0.21 -20.67 -17.91
N LEU A 146 -0.23 -19.91 -19.00
CA LEU A 146 -1.41 -19.71 -19.84
C LEU A 146 -1.31 -20.47 -21.17
N ASN A 147 -2.47 -20.88 -21.67
CA ASN A 147 -2.57 -21.39 -23.02
C ASN A 147 -2.35 -20.27 -24.05
N GLU A 148 -1.81 -20.60 -25.21
CA GLU A 148 -1.64 -19.64 -26.31
C GLU A 148 -2.97 -18.93 -26.64
N ASN A 149 -2.89 -17.62 -26.87
CA ASN A 149 -4.03 -16.75 -27.19
C ASN A 149 -5.12 -16.65 -26.07
N ALA A 150 -4.80 -17.00 -24.83
CA ALA A 150 -5.73 -16.83 -23.73
C ALA A 150 -6.16 -15.35 -23.61
N LYS A 151 -7.45 -15.13 -23.38
CA LYS A 151 -7.99 -13.82 -23.04
C LYS A 151 -7.73 -13.53 -21.57
N VAL A 152 -7.34 -12.32 -21.26
CA VAL A 152 -7.03 -11.91 -19.88
C VAL A 152 -7.76 -10.62 -19.53
N ALA A 153 -8.04 -10.41 -18.25
CA ALA A 153 -8.58 -9.16 -17.75
C ALA A 153 -7.74 -8.63 -16.59
N ILE A 154 -7.75 -7.30 -16.41
CA ILE A 154 -7.06 -6.62 -15.31
C ILE A 154 -8.10 -6.03 -14.36
N LEU A 155 -7.97 -6.35 -13.07
CA LEU A 155 -8.66 -5.69 -11.96
C LEU A 155 -7.74 -4.65 -11.34
N GLU A 156 -8.09 -3.37 -11.56
CA GLU A 156 -7.34 -2.23 -11.04
C GLU A 156 -7.76 -1.89 -9.61
N GLY A 157 -6.85 -1.22 -8.90
CA GLY A 157 -7.20 -0.52 -7.67
C GLY A 157 -7.87 0.82 -7.92
N VAL A 158 -7.79 1.73 -6.95
CA VAL A 158 -8.25 3.11 -7.09
C VAL A 158 -7.48 3.81 -8.21
N GLN A 159 -8.18 4.29 -9.22
CA GLN A 159 -7.56 4.81 -10.45
C GLN A 159 -6.75 6.10 -10.25
N THR A 160 -7.03 6.86 -9.20
CA THR A 160 -6.27 8.07 -8.82
C THR A 160 -5.01 7.76 -8.01
N ALA A 161 -4.81 6.50 -7.61
CA ALA A 161 -3.64 6.05 -6.88
C ALA A 161 -2.50 5.69 -7.84
N TYR A 162 -1.32 6.24 -7.61
CA TYR A 162 -0.13 6.01 -8.45
C TYR A 162 0.25 4.53 -8.52
N ASN A 163 0.23 3.80 -7.39
CA ASN A 163 0.54 2.38 -7.37
C ASN A 163 -0.45 1.54 -8.21
N SER A 164 -1.74 1.90 -8.25
CA SER A 164 -2.72 1.27 -9.13
C SER A 164 -2.35 1.44 -10.60
N GLN A 165 -2.00 2.65 -10.99
CA GLN A 165 -1.59 2.98 -12.37
C GLN A 165 -0.32 2.21 -12.77
N GLN A 166 0.67 2.14 -11.88
CA GLN A 166 1.94 1.45 -12.16
C GLN A 166 1.75 -0.07 -12.23
N ARG A 167 1.00 -0.68 -11.32
CA ARG A 167 0.69 -2.13 -11.37
C ARG A 167 -0.10 -2.48 -12.62
N THR A 168 -1.10 -1.69 -12.98
CA THR A 168 -1.85 -1.85 -14.24
C THR A 168 -0.94 -1.76 -15.46
N ALA A 169 -0.03 -0.79 -15.49
CA ALA A 169 0.92 -0.63 -16.59
C ALA A 169 1.89 -1.82 -16.69
N GLY A 170 2.40 -2.33 -15.56
CA GLY A 170 3.27 -3.51 -15.52
C GLY A 170 2.57 -4.78 -16.00
N PHE A 171 1.33 -5.03 -15.56
CA PHE A 171 0.51 -6.13 -16.05
C PHE A 171 0.24 -6.02 -17.55
N ARG A 172 -0.12 -4.84 -18.03
CA ARG A 172 -0.34 -4.59 -19.46
C ARG A 172 0.93 -4.89 -20.26
N GLN A 173 2.06 -4.32 -19.83
CA GLN A 173 3.36 -4.54 -20.50
C GLN A 173 3.68 -6.03 -20.61
N SER A 174 3.53 -6.77 -19.51
CA SER A 174 3.75 -8.22 -19.49
C SER A 174 2.84 -8.97 -20.46
N MET A 175 1.52 -8.72 -20.42
CA MET A 175 0.56 -9.43 -21.26
C MET A 175 0.75 -9.10 -22.74
N GLU A 176 0.94 -7.82 -23.09
CA GLU A 176 1.17 -7.37 -24.46
C GLU A 176 2.48 -7.94 -25.04
N THR A 177 3.57 -7.93 -24.26
CA THR A 177 4.87 -8.49 -24.68
C THR A 177 4.79 -10.00 -24.93
N ASN A 178 3.99 -10.73 -24.16
CA ASN A 178 3.81 -12.16 -24.30
C ASN A 178 2.65 -12.54 -25.26
N GLY A 179 2.04 -11.57 -25.95
CA GLY A 179 1.04 -11.80 -27.01
C GLY A 179 -0.35 -12.13 -26.52
N PHE A 180 -0.70 -11.84 -25.25
CA PHE A 180 -2.03 -12.07 -24.71
C PHE A 180 -2.99 -10.92 -24.96
N ASN A 181 -4.28 -11.24 -25.15
CA ASN A 181 -5.32 -10.27 -25.43
C ASN A 181 -6.00 -9.81 -24.13
N ILE A 182 -5.79 -8.55 -23.74
CA ILE A 182 -6.47 -7.90 -22.61
C ILE A 182 -7.87 -7.48 -23.07
N VAL A 183 -8.89 -8.27 -22.71
CA VAL A 183 -10.27 -8.06 -23.18
C VAL A 183 -11.01 -6.99 -22.38
N THR A 184 -10.63 -6.75 -21.14
CA THR A 184 -11.20 -5.69 -20.29
C THR A 184 -10.27 -5.31 -19.14
N GLN A 185 -10.46 -4.11 -18.63
CA GLN A 185 -9.74 -3.53 -17.51
C GLN A 185 -10.76 -2.73 -16.67
N GLN A 186 -10.94 -3.11 -15.40
CA GLN A 186 -11.96 -2.51 -14.53
C GLN A 186 -11.41 -2.29 -13.13
N SER A 187 -11.78 -1.15 -12.51
CA SER A 187 -11.41 -0.86 -11.13
C SER A 187 -12.36 -1.55 -10.14
N ALA A 188 -11.79 -2.25 -9.18
CA ALA A 188 -12.51 -2.74 -8.00
C ALA A 188 -12.08 -2.00 -6.72
N ASP A 189 -11.39 -0.85 -6.85
CA ASP A 189 -11.04 0.08 -5.77
C ASP A 189 -10.32 -0.57 -4.57
N TRP A 190 -9.49 -1.59 -4.81
CA TRP A 190 -8.81 -2.40 -3.79
C TRP A 190 -9.74 -3.26 -2.92
N ASP A 191 -11.05 -3.30 -3.25
CA ASP A 191 -12.10 -3.89 -2.42
C ASP A 191 -12.44 -5.31 -2.87
N GLN A 192 -12.40 -6.26 -1.92
CA GLN A 192 -12.68 -7.67 -2.16
C GLN A 192 -14.11 -7.89 -2.65
N THR A 193 -15.11 -7.23 -2.06
CA THR A 193 -16.53 -7.41 -2.40
C THR A 193 -16.84 -6.87 -3.79
N LYS A 194 -16.27 -5.70 -4.14
CA LYS A 194 -16.37 -5.16 -5.51
C LYS A 194 -15.72 -6.09 -6.52
N ALA A 195 -14.56 -6.67 -6.18
CA ALA A 195 -13.87 -7.62 -7.03
C ALA A 195 -14.71 -8.87 -7.31
N VAL A 196 -15.46 -9.40 -6.32
CA VAL A 196 -16.42 -10.49 -6.54
C VAL A 196 -17.44 -10.11 -7.62
N SER A 197 -18.09 -8.96 -7.48
CA SER A 197 -19.15 -8.51 -8.38
C SER A 197 -18.63 -8.26 -9.80
N ILE A 198 -17.48 -7.57 -9.93
CA ILE A 198 -16.85 -7.26 -11.22
C ILE A 198 -16.35 -8.52 -11.90
N THR A 199 -15.70 -9.43 -11.17
CA THR A 199 -15.25 -10.71 -11.71
C THR A 199 -16.43 -11.53 -12.21
N SER A 200 -17.52 -11.63 -11.44
CA SER A 200 -18.72 -12.34 -11.89
C SER A 200 -19.27 -11.79 -13.20
N ALA A 201 -19.29 -10.46 -13.38
CA ALA A 201 -19.71 -9.84 -14.63
C ALA A 201 -18.75 -10.15 -15.79
N ILE A 202 -17.42 -10.11 -15.53
CA ILE A 202 -16.40 -10.47 -16.53
C ILE A 202 -16.55 -11.92 -16.99
N LEU A 203 -16.77 -12.87 -16.08
CA LEU A 203 -16.94 -14.29 -16.41
C LEU A 203 -18.18 -14.54 -17.28
N VAL A 204 -19.26 -13.79 -17.06
CA VAL A 204 -20.47 -13.86 -17.91
C VAL A 204 -20.19 -13.26 -19.30
N GLN A 205 -19.50 -12.14 -19.37
CA GLN A 205 -19.20 -11.44 -20.61
C GLN A 205 -18.17 -12.17 -21.48
N TYR A 206 -17.20 -12.80 -20.83
CA TYR A 206 -16.08 -13.51 -21.47
C TYR A 206 -15.97 -14.94 -20.91
N PRO A 207 -16.86 -15.86 -21.32
CA PRO A 207 -16.88 -17.23 -20.78
C PRO A 207 -15.64 -18.05 -21.15
N ASP A 208 -14.84 -17.59 -22.09
CA ASP A 208 -13.58 -18.19 -22.52
C ASP A 208 -12.33 -17.48 -21.96
N ILE A 209 -12.51 -16.62 -20.93
CA ILE A 209 -11.39 -15.95 -20.28
C ILE A 209 -10.44 -16.96 -19.62
N GLY A 210 -9.14 -16.75 -19.77
CA GLY A 210 -8.10 -17.63 -19.23
C GLY A 210 -7.40 -17.10 -17.98
N ALA A 211 -7.41 -15.77 -17.74
CA ALA A 211 -6.77 -15.22 -16.54
C ALA A 211 -7.31 -13.87 -16.09
N LEU A 212 -7.10 -13.60 -14.79
CA LEU A 212 -7.35 -12.33 -14.12
C LEU A 212 -6.07 -11.85 -13.43
N LEU A 213 -5.66 -10.61 -13.71
CA LEU A 213 -4.55 -9.96 -13.06
C LEU A 213 -5.09 -8.91 -12.07
N CYS A 214 -4.96 -9.17 -10.79
CA CYS A 214 -5.51 -8.32 -9.73
C CYS A 214 -4.40 -7.44 -9.14
N ALA A 215 -4.61 -6.14 -9.11
CA ALA A 215 -3.61 -5.18 -8.65
C ALA A 215 -3.36 -5.23 -7.13
N ASN A 216 -4.17 -5.98 -6.35
CA ASN A 216 -3.84 -6.38 -4.98
C ASN A 216 -4.49 -7.73 -4.62
N ASP A 217 -4.05 -8.30 -3.52
CA ASP A 217 -4.51 -9.60 -3.03
C ASP A 217 -5.94 -9.57 -2.51
N SER A 218 -6.41 -8.48 -1.91
CA SER A 218 -7.81 -8.35 -1.49
C SER A 218 -8.76 -8.54 -2.68
N MET A 219 -8.45 -7.94 -3.83
CA MET A 219 -9.22 -8.15 -5.07
C MET A 219 -9.01 -9.57 -5.63
N ALA A 220 -7.79 -10.13 -5.52
CA ALA A 220 -7.53 -11.50 -5.94
C ALA A 220 -8.36 -12.52 -5.14
N LEU A 221 -8.51 -12.34 -3.82
CA LEU A 221 -9.41 -13.15 -2.98
C LEU A 221 -10.86 -13.09 -3.49
N GLY A 222 -11.33 -11.89 -3.85
CA GLY A 222 -12.66 -11.71 -4.44
C GLY A 222 -12.80 -12.40 -5.80
N ALA A 223 -11.79 -12.28 -6.64
CA ALA A 223 -11.74 -12.93 -7.95
C ALA A 223 -11.77 -14.46 -7.81
N VAL A 224 -10.96 -15.04 -6.90
CA VAL A 224 -10.97 -16.49 -6.61
C VAL A 224 -12.36 -16.95 -6.16
N ALA A 225 -13.02 -16.20 -5.27
CA ALA A 225 -14.36 -16.54 -4.81
C ALA A 225 -15.37 -16.57 -5.96
N ALA A 226 -15.36 -15.57 -6.85
CA ALA A 226 -16.25 -15.49 -8.02
C ALA A 226 -15.97 -16.61 -9.02
N VAL A 227 -14.70 -16.90 -9.31
CA VAL A 227 -14.30 -18.00 -10.22
C VAL A 227 -14.72 -19.36 -9.68
N ARG A 228 -14.55 -19.60 -8.37
CA ARG A 228 -15.05 -20.83 -7.72
C ARG A 228 -16.58 -20.95 -7.81
N GLN A 229 -17.30 -19.87 -7.54
CA GLN A 229 -18.76 -19.83 -7.61
C GLN A 229 -19.27 -20.12 -9.03
N ALA A 230 -18.53 -19.66 -10.05
CA ALA A 230 -18.83 -19.94 -11.45
C ALA A 230 -18.42 -21.36 -11.92
N GLY A 231 -17.71 -22.14 -11.08
CA GLY A 231 -17.20 -23.47 -11.46
C GLY A 231 -16.06 -23.41 -12.49
N MET A 232 -15.29 -22.30 -12.53
CA MET A 232 -14.26 -22.05 -13.56
C MET A 232 -12.84 -22.14 -13.00
N SER A 233 -12.61 -22.73 -11.82
CA SER A 233 -11.30 -22.78 -11.15
C SER A 233 -10.22 -23.49 -11.98
N ASP A 234 -10.58 -24.48 -12.78
CA ASP A 234 -9.63 -25.19 -13.65
C ASP A 234 -9.27 -24.40 -14.92
N GLN A 235 -10.11 -23.43 -15.30
CA GLN A 235 -9.96 -22.65 -16.52
C GLN A 235 -9.24 -21.30 -16.27
N VAL A 236 -9.57 -20.58 -15.19
CA VAL A 236 -9.15 -19.21 -14.97
C VAL A 236 -8.00 -19.17 -13.98
N LYS A 237 -6.84 -18.70 -14.45
CA LYS A 237 -5.68 -18.43 -13.60
C LYS A 237 -5.78 -17.01 -13.01
N ILE A 238 -5.34 -16.84 -11.77
CA ILE A 238 -5.43 -15.56 -11.07
C ILE A 238 -4.07 -15.23 -10.46
N VAL A 239 -3.66 -13.95 -10.56
CA VAL A 239 -2.51 -13.41 -9.84
C VAL A 239 -2.92 -12.21 -9.01
N GLY A 240 -2.16 -11.96 -7.94
CA GLY A 240 -2.35 -10.85 -7.02
C GLY A 240 -1.09 -10.02 -6.83
N PHE A 241 -1.11 -9.20 -5.79
CA PHE A 241 -0.02 -8.35 -5.35
C PHE A 241 -0.21 -8.07 -3.85
N ASP A 242 0.81 -8.11 -3.03
CA ASP A 242 0.94 -7.82 -1.59
C ASP A 242 1.47 -9.00 -0.77
N ASN A 243 1.27 -10.24 -1.23
CA ASN A 243 1.67 -11.46 -0.54
C ASN A 243 1.09 -11.58 0.89
N ILE A 244 -0.20 -11.20 1.07
CA ILE A 244 -0.89 -11.36 2.36
C ILE A 244 -1.06 -12.84 2.74
N SER A 245 -1.26 -13.14 4.04
CA SER A 245 -1.34 -14.53 4.53
C SER A 245 -2.43 -15.34 3.84
N ALA A 246 -3.60 -14.74 3.60
CA ALA A 246 -4.69 -15.39 2.89
C ALA A 246 -4.31 -15.72 1.43
N ALA A 247 -3.57 -14.84 0.72
CA ALA A 247 -3.09 -15.12 -0.63
C ALA A 247 -2.02 -16.22 -0.66
N LYS A 248 -1.09 -16.24 0.30
CA LYS A 248 -0.10 -17.33 0.45
C LYS A 248 -0.77 -18.70 0.55
N GLN A 249 -1.88 -18.79 1.30
CA GLN A 249 -2.65 -20.03 1.41
C GLN A 249 -3.28 -20.43 0.07
N LEU A 250 -3.81 -19.48 -0.69
CA LEU A 250 -4.39 -19.74 -2.02
C LEU A 250 -3.31 -20.16 -3.03
N VAL A 251 -2.11 -19.58 -2.96
CA VAL A 251 -0.98 -20.03 -3.79
C VAL A 251 -0.59 -21.46 -3.43
N ALA A 252 -0.48 -21.78 -2.13
CA ALA A 252 -0.15 -23.12 -1.68
C ALA A 252 -1.19 -24.18 -2.10
N ASN A 253 -2.46 -23.79 -2.21
CA ASN A 253 -3.55 -24.67 -2.63
C ASN A 253 -3.74 -24.72 -4.17
N GLY A 254 -3.07 -23.86 -4.94
CA GLY A 254 -3.19 -23.76 -6.38
C GLY A 254 -4.39 -22.94 -6.87
N ASP A 255 -5.10 -22.24 -5.98
CA ASP A 255 -6.25 -21.38 -6.32
C ASP A 255 -5.81 -19.98 -6.80
N LEU A 256 -4.62 -19.55 -6.41
CA LEU A 256 -3.93 -18.37 -6.88
C LEU A 256 -2.60 -18.80 -7.51
N THR A 257 -2.28 -18.27 -8.69
CA THR A 257 -1.07 -18.68 -9.43
C THR A 257 0.18 -18.07 -8.81
N ALA A 258 0.12 -16.80 -8.44
CA ALA A 258 1.20 -16.07 -7.79
C ALA A 258 0.70 -14.75 -7.20
N THR A 259 1.50 -14.16 -6.31
CA THR A 259 1.37 -12.79 -5.83
C THR A 259 2.76 -12.17 -5.69
N ALA A 260 2.89 -10.86 -5.92
CA ALA A 260 4.14 -10.15 -5.67
C ALA A 260 4.25 -9.79 -4.18
N ASP A 261 5.43 -10.01 -3.59
CA ASP A 261 5.72 -9.57 -2.23
C ASP A 261 6.38 -8.19 -2.25
N GLN A 262 5.77 -7.22 -1.60
CA GLN A 262 6.34 -5.88 -1.40
C GLN A 262 6.82 -5.64 0.03
N HIS A 263 6.88 -6.69 0.83
CA HIS A 263 7.35 -6.65 2.23
C HIS A 263 6.63 -5.60 3.07
N GLY A 264 5.29 -5.71 3.15
CA GLY A 264 4.43 -4.73 3.81
C GLY A 264 4.84 -4.41 5.24
N GLU A 265 5.31 -5.42 6.00
CA GLU A 265 5.81 -5.29 7.36
C GLU A 265 7.02 -4.36 7.48
N MET A 266 7.82 -4.23 6.41
CA MET A 266 9.03 -3.41 6.40
C MET A 266 8.80 -2.00 5.85
N LEU A 267 7.74 -1.76 5.08
CA LEU A 267 7.49 -0.46 4.47
C LEU A 267 7.36 0.67 5.50
N ALA A 268 6.57 0.45 6.55
CA ALA A 268 6.44 1.44 7.63
C ALA A 268 7.73 1.56 8.43
N VAL A 269 8.45 0.46 8.66
CA VAL A 269 9.75 0.49 9.35
C VAL A 269 10.73 1.38 8.59
N TYR A 270 10.90 1.17 7.28
CA TYR A 270 11.76 2.02 6.45
C TYR A 270 11.30 3.49 6.44
N GLY A 271 9.99 3.73 6.41
CA GLY A 271 9.44 5.09 6.50
C GLY A 271 9.72 5.76 7.83
N ILE A 272 9.61 5.02 8.94
CA ILE A 272 9.90 5.50 10.30
C ILE A 272 11.40 5.81 10.45
N GLU A 273 12.28 4.91 10.01
CA GLU A 273 13.73 5.14 10.02
C GLU A 273 14.09 6.40 9.25
N TYR A 274 13.50 6.61 8.08
CA TYR A 274 13.68 7.80 7.26
C TYR A 274 13.17 9.07 7.94
N ALA A 275 12.04 8.99 8.65
CA ALA A 275 11.52 10.10 9.44
C ALA A 275 12.48 10.48 10.58
N LEU A 276 13.06 9.49 11.26
CA LEU A 276 14.07 9.71 12.29
C LEU A 276 15.33 10.38 11.72
N GLU A 277 15.79 9.96 10.54
CA GLU A 277 16.91 10.59 9.83
C GLU A 277 16.60 12.06 9.46
N LEU A 278 15.38 12.34 8.95
CA LEU A 278 14.95 13.71 8.64
C LEU A 278 14.96 14.60 9.89
N ILE A 279 14.42 14.12 11.02
CA ILE A 279 14.39 14.86 12.28
C ILE A 279 15.82 15.14 12.77
N ALA A 280 16.72 14.15 12.68
CA ALA A 280 18.09 14.27 13.19
C ALA A 280 19.00 15.13 12.30
N SER A 281 18.78 15.14 10.98
CA SER A 281 19.71 15.74 10.02
C SER A 281 19.31 17.12 9.53
N GLU A 282 18.03 17.47 9.65
CA GLU A 282 17.42 18.65 8.99
C GLU A 282 17.71 18.71 7.46
N ARG A 283 18.01 17.55 6.84
CA ARG A 283 18.40 17.43 5.44
C ARG A 283 17.24 16.91 4.59
N GLU A 284 17.20 17.36 3.34
CA GLU A 284 16.39 16.70 2.33
C GLU A 284 16.99 15.32 2.01
N LEU A 285 16.18 14.28 2.07
CA LEU A 285 16.58 12.92 1.72
C LEU A 285 15.94 12.51 0.37
N PRO A 286 16.66 11.73 -0.46
CA PRO A 286 16.12 11.23 -1.74
C PRO A 286 15.07 10.14 -1.51
N ASP A 287 14.34 9.77 -2.57
CA ASP A 287 13.48 8.58 -2.56
C ASP A 287 14.31 7.31 -2.30
N LYS A 288 13.70 6.34 -1.62
CA LYS A 288 14.30 5.03 -1.33
C LYS A 288 13.45 3.92 -1.96
N ALA A 289 14.03 3.15 -2.87
CA ALA A 289 13.42 1.94 -3.37
C ALA A 289 13.45 0.83 -2.32
N THR A 290 12.34 0.12 -2.14
CA THR A 290 12.23 -1.07 -1.30
C THR A 290 12.18 -2.32 -2.18
N PRO A 291 12.57 -3.50 -1.65
CA PRO A 291 12.47 -4.75 -2.39
C PRO A 291 11.02 -5.06 -2.84
N VAL A 292 10.90 -5.78 -3.93
CA VAL A 292 9.67 -6.43 -4.40
C VAL A 292 10.05 -7.75 -5.05
N ASP A 293 9.43 -8.86 -4.64
CA ASP A 293 9.72 -10.23 -5.05
C ASP A 293 8.51 -10.92 -5.71
#